data_72cc12d15a0bde467da0844ae9a20e1c
#
_entry.id   72cc12d15a0bde467da0844ae9a20e1c
#
_cell.length_a   1.000
_cell.length_b   1.000
_cell.length_c   1.000
_cell.angle_alpha   90.00
_cell.angle_beta   90.00
_cell.angle_gamma   90.00
#
_symmetry.space_group_name_H-M   'P 1'
#
loop_
_entity.id
_entity.type
_entity.pdbx_description
1 polymer ?
#
loop_
_entity_poly.entity_id
_entity_poly.type
_entity_poly.pdbx_seq_one_letter_code
_entity_poly.pdbx_strand_id
1 'polypeptide(L)'
;VLGMVVRREREIRDFVKTPFYRVTASFKLGEFFFNGEWKAVEGPRYFGTPALYKDNGFRKREDAEELIKALEETPPVRGCLVKKESKRETKNPPLLYNLAELQNDCSKMFKISPDQALQAVQELYEKKLVTYPRTDARVLSTAVAKEIGKNIGGLKGYGPMSAFANEALQAGLWKTIAKTRYVNDKQITDHYAIIPTGQGLGATGRLQPLQEKIYQVICRRFLSIFYPAAVYQKYSLEMEREKEHFFASFKVLLEPGYLKVADINYRKKENGQGQQEDLKAASPEPFSERGEGTENDQENKKDMENPEFLERLKGLKKGEILDISDFAIKEGETSPPKR
;
A
#
# COMPACT_ATOMS: atom_id res chain seq x y z
N VAL A 1 -0.90 -21.47 -23.11
CA VAL A 1 -0.33 -20.97 -21.83
C VAL A 1 1.19 -21.06 -21.86
N LEU A 2 1.83 -22.25 -22.03
CA LEU A 2 3.29 -22.40 -22.01
C LEU A 2 4.02 -21.46 -23.00
N GLY A 3 3.55 -21.35 -24.23
CA GLY A 3 4.13 -20.44 -25.23
C GLY A 3 4.07 -18.97 -24.84
N MET A 4 3.02 -18.55 -24.12
CA MET A 4 2.89 -17.18 -23.60
C MET A 4 3.89 -16.92 -22.46
N VAL A 5 4.06 -17.88 -21.55
CA VAL A 5 5.04 -17.80 -20.46
C VAL A 5 6.46 -17.72 -21.01
N VAL A 6 6.82 -18.61 -21.96
CA VAL A 6 8.14 -18.61 -22.61
C VAL A 6 8.41 -17.28 -23.33
N ARG A 7 7.42 -16.74 -24.05
CA ARG A 7 7.56 -15.43 -24.71
C ARG A 7 7.82 -14.32 -23.68
N ARG A 8 7.03 -14.28 -22.60
CA ARG A 8 7.16 -13.28 -21.54
C ARG A 8 8.53 -13.39 -20.84
N GLU A 9 9.00 -14.60 -20.54
CA GLU A 9 10.31 -14.80 -19.93
C GLU A 9 11.47 -14.36 -20.87
N ARG A 10 11.31 -14.56 -22.20
CA ARG A 10 12.27 -14.03 -23.18
C ARG A 10 12.24 -12.49 -23.20
N GLU A 11 11.07 -11.88 -23.24
CA GLU A 11 10.92 -10.41 -23.19
C GLU A 11 11.56 -9.82 -21.93
N ILE A 12 11.46 -10.51 -20.78
CA ILE A 12 12.08 -10.08 -19.53
C ILE A 12 13.60 -10.27 -19.56
N ARG A 13 14.08 -11.43 -20.05
CA ARG A 13 15.51 -11.75 -20.09
C ARG A 13 16.28 -10.88 -21.09
N ASP A 14 15.67 -10.64 -22.25
CA ASP A 14 16.31 -9.93 -23.36
C ASP A 14 16.03 -8.40 -23.24
N PHE A 15 15.37 -7.97 -22.16
CA PHE A 15 15.06 -6.55 -21.92
C PHE A 15 16.32 -5.75 -21.59
N VAL A 16 16.56 -4.72 -22.38
CA VAL A 16 17.66 -3.77 -22.14
C VAL A 16 17.12 -2.59 -21.35
N LYS A 17 17.61 -2.41 -20.14
CA LYS A 17 17.29 -1.26 -19.32
C LYS A 17 17.84 0.01 -19.96
N THR A 18 16.99 1.00 -20.10
CA THR A 18 17.35 2.30 -20.64
C THR A 18 17.20 3.35 -19.54
N PRO A 19 18.22 4.17 -19.27
CA PRO A 19 18.09 5.25 -18.30
C PRO A 19 17.14 6.33 -18.82
N PHE A 20 16.47 7.01 -17.89
CA PHE A 20 15.72 8.23 -18.14
C PHE A 20 15.88 9.19 -16.95
N TYR A 21 15.70 10.47 -17.18
CA TYR A 21 16.04 11.50 -16.22
C TYR A 21 14.79 12.32 -15.88
N ARG A 22 14.45 12.36 -14.59
CA ARG A 22 13.31 13.11 -14.05
C ARG A 22 13.82 14.36 -13.35
N VAL A 23 13.14 15.46 -13.53
CA VAL A 23 13.43 16.73 -12.85
C VAL A 23 12.49 16.89 -11.67
N THR A 24 13.02 17.21 -10.51
CA THR A 24 12.27 17.56 -9.32
C THR A 24 12.64 18.94 -8.81
N ALA A 25 11.68 19.68 -8.28
CA ALA A 25 11.88 20.95 -7.61
C ALA A 25 11.52 20.83 -6.13
N SER A 26 12.34 21.40 -5.26
CA SER A 26 12.10 21.45 -3.81
C SER A 26 11.45 22.78 -3.45
N PHE A 27 10.16 22.75 -3.08
CA PHE A 27 9.37 23.91 -2.68
C PHE A 27 9.40 24.12 -1.18
N LYS A 28 9.63 25.37 -0.75
CA LYS A 28 9.64 25.76 0.65
C LYS A 28 8.23 26.06 1.15
N LEU A 29 7.79 25.36 2.21
CA LEU A 29 6.50 25.57 2.87
C LEU A 29 6.73 25.89 4.37
N GLY A 30 6.97 27.15 4.68
CA GLY A 30 7.43 27.58 6.02
C GLY A 30 8.83 27.04 6.30
N GLU A 31 8.97 26.23 7.35
CA GLU A 31 10.24 25.56 7.70
C GLU A 31 10.39 24.19 7.03
N PHE A 32 9.38 23.75 6.29
CA PHE A 32 9.36 22.45 5.63
C PHE A 32 9.65 22.58 4.14
N PHE A 33 9.99 21.44 3.52
CA PHE A 33 10.19 21.34 2.08
C PHE A 33 9.37 20.18 1.52
N PHE A 34 8.92 20.31 0.30
CA PHE A 34 8.35 19.19 -0.43
C PHE A 34 8.82 19.17 -1.88
N ASN A 35 8.94 17.97 -2.43
CA ASN A 35 9.38 17.78 -3.80
C ASN A 35 8.19 17.67 -4.75
N GLY A 36 8.20 18.51 -5.79
CA GLY A 36 7.34 18.39 -6.95
C GLY A 36 8.09 17.77 -8.12
N GLU A 37 7.52 16.77 -8.78
CA GLU A 37 8.08 16.15 -9.98
C GLU A 37 7.57 16.88 -11.23
N TRP A 38 8.50 17.28 -12.10
CA TRP A 38 8.17 17.89 -13.37
C TRP A 38 7.45 16.91 -14.31
N LYS A 39 6.43 17.40 -15.02
CA LYS A 39 5.78 16.65 -16.10
C LYS A 39 5.46 17.62 -17.24
N ALA A 40 5.73 17.14 -18.44
CA ALA A 40 5.31 17.87 -19.63
C ALA A 40 3.78 17.93 -19.71
N VAL A 41 3.25 19.13 -19.84
CA VAL A 41 1.83 19.40 -20.08
C VAL A 41 1.65 19.99 -21.47
N GLU A 42 0.43 19.98 -21.99
CA GLU A 42 0.13 20.58 -23.30
C GLU A 42 0.40 22.09 -23.30
N GLY A 43 1.14 22.56 -24.30
CA GLY A 43 1.47 23.97 -24.48
C GLY A 43 2.93 24.36 -24.27
N PRO A 44 3.62 23.91 -23.20
CA PRO A 44 5.05 24.12 -23.05
C PRO A 44 5.95 23.36 -24.03
N ARG A 45 7.27 23.64 -23.93
CA ARG A 45 8.30 23.27 -24.91
C ARG A 45 8.44 21.76 -25.18
N TYR A 46 8.26 20.91 -24.17
CA TYR A 46 8.65 19.49 -24.24
C TYR A 46 7.49 18.53 -24.49
N PHE A 47 6.23 18.99 -24.43
CA PHE A 47 5.06 18.11 -24.60
C PHE A 47 5.04 17.44 -25.99
N GLY A 48 4.93 16.11 -26.01
CA GLY A 48 4.89 15.33 -27.25
C GLY A 48 6.20 15.27 -28.05
N THR A 49 7.30 15.76 -27.51
CA THR A 49 8.60 15.76 -28.20
C THR A 49 9.35 14.44 -28.05
N PRO A 50 10.25 14.09 -29.02
CA PRO A 50 11.10 12.90 -28.92
C PRO A 50 12.12 12.93 -27.77
N ALA A 51 12.36 14.10 -27.15
CA ALA A 51 13.25 14.25 -25.99
C ALA A 51 12.76 13.46 -24.78
N LEU A 52 11.46 13.18 -24.72
CA LEU A 52 10.86 12.48 -23.59
C LEU A 52 10.76 10.97 -23.81
N TYR A 53 11.00 10.21 -22.75
CA TYR A 53 10.66 8.79 -22.66
C TYR A 53 9.17 8.61 -22.33
N LYS A 54 8.66 9.42 -21.39
CA LYS A 54 7.26 9.59 -20.98
C LYS A 54 7.08 11.05 -20.56
N ASP A 55 5.89 11.43 -20.19
CA ASP A 55 5.57 12.84 -19.83
C ASP A 55 6.46 13.45 -18.73
N ASN A 56 7.14 12.62 -17.92
CA ASN A 56 7.96 13.05 -16.78
C ASN A 56 9.43 12.61 -16.85
N GLY A 57 9.90 12.12 -17.97
CA GLY A 57 11.26 11.59 -18.07
C GLY A 57 11.96 11.95 -19.36
N PHE A 58 13.09 12.62 -19.29
CA PHE A 58 13.96 12.90 -20.43
C PHE A 58 14.78 11.66 -20.81
N ARG A 59 15.03 11.49 -22.11
CA ARG A 59 15.92 10.41 -22.62
C ARG A 59 17.39 10.73 -22.42
N LYS A 60 17.73 11.99 -22.34
CA LYS A 60 19.09 12.47 -22.14
C LYS A 60 19.15 13.37 -20.92
N ARG A 61 20.27 13.30 -20.21
CA ARG A 61 20.53 14.12 -19.03
C ARG A 61 20.68 15.60 -19.38
N GLU A 62 21.30 15.86 -20.52
CA GLU A 62 21.53 17.22 -21.02
C GLU A 62 20.21 18.00 -21.24
N ASP A 63 19.15 17.33 -21.73
CA ASP A 63 17.84 17.95 -21.90
C ASP A 63 17.22 18.33 -20.54
N ALA A 64 17.42 17.52 -19.50
CA ALA A 64 16.97 17.82 -18.14
C ALA A 64 17.77 18.98 -17.52
N GLU A 65 19.08 19.04 -17.78
CA GLU A 65 19.97 20.14 -17.33
C GLU A 65 19.59 21.45 -18.04
N GLU A 66 19.27 21.41 -19.33
CA GLU A 66 18.79 22.57 -20.08
C GLU A 66 17.48 23.12 -19.53
N LEU A 67 16.53 22.24 -19.15
CA LEU A 67 15.29 22.65 -18.50
C LEU A 67 15.59 23.38 -17.18
N ILE A 68 16.43 22.79 -16.31
CA ILE A 68 16.78 23.40 -15.00
C ILE A 68 17.42 24.77 -15.22
N LYS A 69 18.38 24.88 -16.12
CA LYS A 69 19.04 26.14 -16.43
C LYS A 69 18.03 27.22 -16.86
N ALA A 70 17.07 26.87 -17.70
CA ALA A 70 16.02 27.81 -18.12
C ALA A 70 15.12 28.22 -16.93
N LEU A 71 14.84 27.30 -16.00
CA LEU A 71 14.04 27.58 -14.80
C LEU A 71 14.76 28.47 -13.79
N GLU A 72 16.09 28.47 -13.75
CA GLU A 72 16.92 29.27 -12.85
C GLU A 72 17.30 30.63 -13.41
N GLU A 73 17.10 30.87 -14.71
CA GLU A 73 17.59 32.07 -15.41
C GLU A 73 16.98 33.38 -14.86
N THR A 74 15.75 33.32 -14.30
CA THR A 74 15.03 34.53 -13.84
C THR A 74 14.84 34.50 -12.33
N PRO A 75 15.72 35.10 -11.50
CA PRO A 75 15.52 35.22 -10.06
C PRO A 75 14.39 36.24 -9.71
N PRO A 76 13.69 36.07 -8.58
CA PRO A 76 13.79 34.98 -7.62
C PRO A 76 13.16 33.68 -8.15
N VAL A 77 13.78 32.53 -7.80
CA VAL A 77 13.31 31.23 -8.25
C VAL A 77 12.10 30.79 -7.43
N ARG A 78 10.91 30.96 -7.98
CA ARG A 78 9.64 30.75 -7.31
C ARG A 78 8.65 30.00 -8.19
N GLY A 79 7.77 29.21 -7.57
CA GLY A 79 6.66 28.56 -8.26
C GLY A 79 5.31 29.01 -7.71
N CYS A 80 4.33 29.11 -8.60
CA CYS A 80 2.95 29.48 -8.27
C CYS A 80 2.10 28.21 -8.14
N LEU A 81 1.30 28.10 -7.09
CA LEU A 81 0.32 27.02 -6.94
C LEU A 81 -0.88 27.26 -7.88
N VAL A 82 -0.91 26.59 -9.01
CA VAL A 82 -1.97 26.75 -10.02
C VAL A 82 -3.18 25.86 -9.74
N LYS A 83 -2.94 24.70 -9.10
CA LYS A 83 -4.03 23.78 -8.76
C LYS A 83 -3.76 23.05 -7.45
N LYS A 84 -4.78 22.95 -6.61
CA LYS A 84 -4.81 22.13 -5.41
C LYS A 84 -6.08 21.33 -5.37
N GLU A 85 -5.93 20.03 -5.29
CA GLU A 85 -7.04 19.11 -5.06
C GLU A 85 -6.90 18.42 -3.70
N SER A 86 -8.02 18.23 -3.03
CA SER A 86 -8.09 17.54 -1.75
C SER A 86 -9.23 16.54 -1.80
N LYS A 87 -8.90 15.25 -1.64
CA LYS A 87 -9.87 14.16 -1.75
C LYS A 87 -9.77 13.21 -0.56
N ARG A 88 -10.90 12.90 0.04
CA ARG A 88 -11.00 11.83 1.04
C ARG A 88 -11.14 10.49 0.34
N GLU A 89 -10.25 9.56 0.65
CA GLU A 89 -10.24 8.20 0.11
C GLU A 89 -10.47 7.20 1.23
N THR A 90 -11.37 6.25 1.01
CA THR A 90 -11.60 5.14 1.92
C THR A 90 -11.02 3.85 1.34
N LYS A 91 -10.29 3.09 2.15
CA LYS A 91 -9.75 1.80 1.78
C LYS A 91 -10.37 0.71 2.64
N ASN A 92 -11.19 -0.12 2.04
CA ASN A 92 -11.81 -1.24 2.73
C ASN A 92 -10.79 -2.35 3.02
N PRO A 93 -10.99 -3.14 4.08
CA PRO A 93 -10.24 -4.36 4.30
C PRO A 93 -10.21 -5.25 3.04
N PRO A 94 -9.10 -5.90 2.72
CA PRO A 94 -9.03 -6.83 1.60
C PRO A 94 -9.98 -8.02 1.81
N LEU A 95 -10.32 -8.72 0.73
CA LEU A 95 -11.08 -9.97 0.83
C LEU A 95 -10.29 -11.00 1.64
N LEU A 96 -10.98 -12.01 2.14
CA LEU A 96 -10.39 -13.12 2.90
C LEU A 96 -9.39 -13.91 2.05
N TYR A 97 -8.64 -14.79 2.68
CA TYR A 97 -7.68 -15.64 1.99
C TYR A 97 -8.37 -16.82 1.27
N ASN A 98 -7.99 -17.02 0.02
CA ASN A 98 -7.92 -18.33 -0.61
C ASN A 98 -6.48 -18.86 -0.52
N LEU A 99 -6.24 -20.06 -1.04
CA LEU A 99 -4.91 -20.67 -0.98
C LEU A 99 -3.85 -19.84 -1.72
N ALA A 100 -4.13 -19.40 -2.94
CA ALA A 100 -3.18 -18.67 -3.78
C ALA A 100 -2.74 -17.33 -3.14
N GLU A 101 -3.69 -16.56 -2.62
CA GLU A 101 -3.39 -15.30 -1.92
C GLU A 101 -2.57 -15.54 -0.63
N LEU A 102 -2.93 -16.58 0.13
CA LEU A 102 -2.19 -16.92 1.35
C LEU A 102 -0.75 -17.31 1.02
N GLN A 103 -0.54 -18.17 0.01
CA GLN A 103 0.79 -18.57 -0.45
C GLN A 103 1.62 -17.37 -0.91
N ASN A 104 1.02 -16.47 -1.70
CA ASN A 104 1.69 -15.25 -2.18
C ASN A 104 2.14 -14.34 -1.03
N ASP A 105 1.26 -14.11 -0.05
CA ASP A 105 1.58 -13.28 1.11
C ASP A 105 2.62 -13.94 2.02
N CYS A 106 2.51 -15.26 2.26
CA CYS A 106 3.51 -16.03 3.02
C CYS A 106 4.89 -16.01 2.33
N SER A 107 4.92 -16.15 1.00
CA SER A 107 6.17 -16.07 0.23
C SER A 107 6.83 -14.69 0.37
N LYS A 108 6.04 -13.62 0.31
CA LYS A 108 6.56 -12.24 0.47
C LYS A 108 7.07 -11.97 1.89
N MET A 109 6.31 -12.38 2.90
CA MET A 109 6.59 -12.08 4.31
C MET A 109 7.67 -12.97 4.92
N PHE A 110 7.64 -14.26 4.60
CA PHE A 110 8.46 -15.27 5.27
C PHE A 110 9.53 -15.89 4.37
N LYS A 111 9.55 -15.53 3.07
CA LYS A 111 10.49 -16.05 2.07
C LYS A 111 10.44 -17.57 1.94
N ILE A 112 9.24 -18.15 2.05
CA ILE A 112 8.97 -19.58 1.91
C ILE A 112 8.35 -19.90 0.56
N SER A 113 8.46 -21.17 0.14
CA SER A 113 7.81 -21.67 -1.07
C SER A 113 6.29 -21.81 -0.90
N PRO A 114 5.51 -21.83 -1.98
CA PRO A 114 4.08 -22.13 -1.95
C PRO A 114 3.77 -23.48 -1.28
N ASP A 115 4.61 -24.50 -1.50
CA ASP A 115 4.42 -25.83 -0.91
C ASP A 115 4.63 -25.82 0.60
N GLN A 116 5.62 -25.10 1.10
CA GLN A 116 5.83 -24.92 2.54
C GLN A 116 4.66 -24.20 3.20
N ALA A 117 4.10 -23.17 2.51
CA ALA A 117 2.91 -22.48 3.01
C ALA A 117 1.69 -23.43 3.04
N LEU A 118 1.48 -24.23 1.98
CA LEU A 118 0.40 -25.21 1.92
C LEU A 118 0.54 -26.26 3.03
N GLN A 119 1.73 -26.81 3.22
CA GLN A 119 1.97 -27.80 4.29
C GLN A 119 1.63 -27.22 5.66
N ALA A 120 2.12 -26.02 5.96
CA ALA A 120 1.87 -25.38 7.25
C ALA A 120 0.37 -25.12 7.50
N VAL A 121 -0.36 -24.63 6.48
CA VAL A 121 -1.79 -24.37 6.62
C VAL A 121 -2.62 -25.68 6.68
N GLN A 122 -2.17 -26.74 6.00
CA GLN A 122 -2.78 -28.05 6.11
C GLN A 122 -2.69 -28.60 7.55
N GLU A 123 -1.53 -28.47 8.19
CA GLU A 123 -1.35 -28.87 9.59
C GLU A 123 -2.19 -28.00 10.55
N LEU A 124 -2.39 -26.70 10.27
CA LEU A 124 -3.32 -25.85 11.02
C LEU A 124 -4.78 -26.34 10.89
N TYR A 125 -5.16 -26.78 9.69
CA TYR A 125 -6.48 -27.37 9.45
C TYR A 125 -6.68 -28.68 10.23
N GLU A 126 -5.71 -29.59 10.20
CA GLU A 126 -5.75 -30.85 10.94
C GLU A 126 -5.87 -30.63 12.48
N LYS A 127 -5.25 -29.53 12.96
CA LYS A 127 -5.41 -29.08 14.36
C LYS A 127 -6.72 -28.31 14.61
N LYS A 128 -7.63 -28.25 13.64
CA LYS A 128 -8.92 -27.54 13.68
C LYS A 128 -8.83 -26.04 13.95
N LEU A 129 -7.70 -25.43 13.66
CA LEU A 129 -7.47 -24.01 13.88
C LEU A 129 -8.02 -23.15 12.73
N VAL A 130 -8.00 -23.67 11.51
CA VAL A 130 -8.50 -22.98 10.31
C VAL A 130 -9.46 -23.87 9.51
N THR A 131 -10.21 -23.27 8.60
CA THR A 131 -11.08 -23.97 7.65
C THR A 131 -10.25 -24.64 6.54
N TYR A 132 -10.90 -25.46 5.70
CA TYR A 132 -10.23 -26.20 4.64
C TYR A 132 -9.41 -25.30 3.72
N PRO A 133 -8.11 -25.56 3.54
CA PRO A 133 -7.22 -24.58 2.91
C PRO A 133 -7.24 -24.62 1.38
N ARG A 134 -7.67 -25.71 0.75
CA ARG A 134 -7.68 -25.81 -0.73
C ARG A 134 -8.98 -25.23 -1.28
N THR A 135 -9.09 -23.93 -1.27
CA THR A 135 -10.24 -23.16 -1.78
C THR A 135 -9.80 -22.00 -2.65
N ASP A 136 -10.58 -21.72 -3.68
CA ASP A 136 -10.43 -20.53 -4.52
C ASP A 136 -11.30 -19.36 -4.03
N ALA A 137 -12.25 -19.62 -3.12
CA ALA A 137 -13.14 -18.60 -2.60
C ALA A 137 -12.42 -17.66 -1.63
N ARG A 138 -12.76 -16.37 -1.75
CA ARG A 138 -12.26 -15.29 -0.88
C ARG A 138 -13.36 -14.65 -0.05
N VAL A 139 -14.50 -15.31 0.04
CA VAL A 139 -15.72 -14.82 0.70
C VAL A 139 -16.29 -15.89 1.63
N LEU A 140 -17.20 -15.48 2.50
CA LEU A 140 -17.98 -16.35 3.38
C LEU A 140 -19.29 -16.72 2.70
N SER A 141 -19.86 -17.87 3.10
CA SER A 141 -21.25 -18.19 2.81
C SER A 141 -22.20 -17.45 3.76
N THR A 142 -23.44 -17.30 3.33
CA THR A 142 -24.51 -16.74 4.17
C THR A 142 -24.71 -17.55 5.44
N ALA A 143 -24.55 -18.89 5.37
CA ALA A 143 -24.66 -19.77 6.53
C ALA A 143 -23.57 -19.49 7.56
N VAL A 144 -22.31 -19.38 7.10
CA VAL A 144 -21.16 -19.07 7.99
C VAL A 144 -21.27 -17.66 8.57
N ALA A 145 -21.73 -16.68 7.78
CA ALA A 145 -21.90 -15.31 8.22
C ALA A 145 -22.87 -15.16 9.41
N LYS A 146 -23.91 -16.00 9.49
CA LYS A 146 -24.86 -16.02 10.61
C LYS A 146 -24.23 -16.43 11.94
N GLU A 147 -23.21 -17.28 11.89
CA GLU A 147 -22.54 -17.82 13.08
C GLU A 147 -21.15 -17.23 13.33
N ILE A 148 -20.72 -16.28 12.50
CA ILE A 148 -19.34 -15.77 12.49
C ILE A 148 -18.90 -15.20 13.85
N GLY A 149 -19.85 -14.74 14.65
CA GLY A 149 -19.60 -14.28 16.02
C GLY A 149 -18.97 -15.36 16.91
N LYS A 150 -19.24 -16.66 16.64
CA LYS A 150 -18.61 -17.79 17.37
C LYS A 150 -17.12 -17.89 17.03
N ASN A 151 -16.76 -17.72 15.74
CA ASN A 151 -15.38 -17.74 15.30
C ASN A 151 -14.57 -16.58 15.93
N ILE A 152 -15.14 -15.36 15.92
CA ILE A 152 -14.51 -14.19 16.56
C ILE A 152 -14.40 -14.44 18.08
N GLY A 153 -15.48 -14.93 18.70
CA GLY A 153 -15.53 -15.23 20.14
C GLY A 153 -14.48 -16.23 20.58
N GLY A 154 -14.23 -17.28 19.78
CA GLY A 154 -13.19 -18.25 20.04
C GLY A 154 -11.80 -17.61 20.09
N LEU A 155 -11.48 -16.66 19.20
CA LEU A 155 -10.18 -15.98 19.17
C LEU A 155 -9.87 -15.15 20.43
N LYS A 156 -10.82 -14.90 21.32
CA LYS A 156 -10.58 -14.31 22.64
C LYS A 156 -9.62 -15.13 23.48
N GLY A 157 -9.63 -16.45 23.29
CA GLY A 157 -8.72 -17.39 23.96
C GLY A 157 -7.31 -17.44 23.35
N TYR A 158 -7.07 -16.77 22.22
CA TYR A 158 -5.76 -16.70 21.59
C TYR A 158 -5.10 -15.36 21.88
N GLY A 159 -4.12 -15.34 22.79
CA GLY A 159 -3.49 -14.12 23.32
C GLY A 159 -3.15 -13.05 22.27
N PRO A 160 -2.45 -13.39 21.16
CA PRO A 160 -2.09 -12.41 20.14
C PRO A 160 -3.27 -11.71 19.46
N MET A 161 -4.46 -12.33 19.45
CA MET A 161 -5.69 -11.83 18.81
C MET A 161 -6.79 -11.44 19.79
N SER A 162 -6.64 -11.73 21.08
CA SER A 162 -7.68 -11.56 22.10
C SER A 162 -8.26 -10.14 22.15
N ALA A 163 -7.41 -9.14 22.19
CA ALA A 163 -7.84 -7.74 22.25
C ALA A 163 -8.61 -7.33 20.98
N PHE A 164 -8.12 -7.71 19.80
CA PHE A 164 -8.78 -7.41 18.52
C PHE A 164 -10.12 -8.13 18.38
N ALA A 165 -10.22 -9.37 18.82
CA ALA A 165 -11.47 -10.13 18.82
C ALA A 165 -12.51 -9.50 19.75
N ASN A 166 -12.10 -9.05 20.95
CA ASN A 166 -13.00 -8.33 21.86
C ASN A 166 -13.51 -7.02 21.25
N GLU A 167 -12.61 -6.21 20.67
CA GLU A 167 -12.97 -4.95 20.00
C GLU A 167 -13.95 -5.20 18.84
N ALA A 168 -13.69 -6.19 17.99
CA ALA A 168 -14.55 -6.55 16.86
C ALA A 168 -15.97 -6.98 17.32
N LEU A 169 -16.06 -7.74 18.41
CA LEU A 169 -17.35 -8.15 19.00
C LEU A 169 -18.13 -6.96 19.56
N GLN A 170 -17.44 -6.05 20.25
CA GLN A 170 -18.04 -4.86 20.85
C GLN A 170 -18.51 -3.87 19.78
N ALA A 171 -17.72 -3.65 18.73
CA ALA A 171 -18.09 -2.79 17.61
C ALA A 171 -19.32 -3.26 16.83
N GLY A 172 -19.60 -4.58 16.86
CA GLY A 172 -20.83 -5.14 16.32
C GLY A 172 -20.95 -5.18 14.80
N LEU A 173 -19.94 -4.78 14.05
CA LEU A 173 -19.97 -4.79 12.57
C LEU A 173 -20.18 -6.20 11.99
N TRP A 174 -19.76 -7.23 12.73
CA TRP A 174 -19.98 -8.63 12.35
C TRP A 174 -21.46 -9.00 12.20
N LYS A 175 -22.39 -8.32 12.90
CA LYS A 175 -23.86 -8.55 12.81
C LYS A 175 -24.42 -8.23 11.45
N THR A 176 -23.78 -7.32 10.71
CA THR A 176 -24.22 -6.87 9.38
C THR A 176 -23.35 -7.40 8.25
N ILE A 177 -22.40 -8.28 8.55
CA ILE A 177 -21.41 -8.77 7.58
C ILE A 177 -22.05 -9.43 6.35
N ALA A 178 -23.20 -10.08 6.52
CA ALA A 178 -23.95 -10.73 5.45
C ALA A 178 -24.38 -9.77 4.32
N LYS A 179 -24.45 -8.45 4.60
CA LYS A 179 -24.81 -7.41 3.62
C LYS A 179 -23.58 -6.78 2.94
N THR A 180 -22.41 -7.31 3.17
CA THR A 180 -21.14 -6.74 2.67
C THR A 180 -20.54 -7.59 1.56
N ARG A 181 -19.50 -7.04 0.91
CA ARG A 181 -18.71 -7.74 -0.12
C ARG A 181 -17.99 -9.01 0.36
N TYR A 182 -17.96 -9.27 1.66
CA TYR A 182 -17.30 -10.42 2.25
C TYR A 182 -18.18 -11.67 2.30
N VAL A 183 -19.45 -11.57 1.91
CA VAL A 183 -20.38 -12.70 1.88
C VAL A 183 -21.01 -12.79 0.48
N ASN A 184 -20.79 -13.92 -0.19
CA ASN A 184 -21.33 -14.15 -1.53
C ASN A 184 -21.37 -15.66 -1.86
N ASP A 185 -22.53 -16.27 -1.72
CA ASP A 185 -22.70 -17.71 -1.98
C ASP A 185 -22.40 -18.08 -3.46
N LYS A 186 -22.59 -17.14 -4.40
CA LYS A 186 -22.34 -17.38 -5.83
C LYS A 186 -20.85 -17.51 -6.19
N GLN A 187 -19.97 -17.05 -5.31
CA GLN A 187 -18.50 -17.14 -5.48
C GLN A 187 -17.89 -18.35 -4.76
N ILE A 188 -18.73 -19.24 -4.24
CA ILE A 188 -18.31 -20.44 -3.52
C ILE A 188 -18.72 -21.64 -4.35
N THR A 189 -17.76 -22.48 -4.71
CA THR A 189 -18.00 -23.78 -5.35
C THR A 189 -18.19 -24.87 -4.30
N ASP A 190 -17.11 -25.21 -3.59
CA ASP A 190 -17.10 -26.29 -2.61
C ASP A 190 -16.84 -25.78 -1.18
N HIS A 191 -15.89 -24.87 -1.04
CA HIS A 191 -15.44 -24.33 0.24
C HIS A 191 -15.38 -22.80 0.21
N TYR A 192 -15.74 -22.16 1.32
CA TYR A 192 -15.55 -20.72 1.52
C TYR A 192 -14.10 -20.41 1.90
N ALA A 193 -13.77 -19.15 2.09
CA ALA A 193 -12.43 -18.65 2.37
C ALA A 193 -11.76 -19.32 3.59
N ILE A 194 -10.43 -19.26 3.62
CA ILE A 194 -9.62 -19.71 4.76
C ILE A 194 -9.80 -18.71 5.91
N ILE A 195 -10.40 -19.17 7.01
CA ILE A 195 -10.63 -18.38 8.22
C ILE A 195 -10.29 -19.18 9.47
N PRO A 196 -10.01 -18.53 10.62
CA PRO A 196 -9.89 -19.24 11.88
C PRO A 196 -11.26 -19.79 12.30
N THR A 197 -11.27 -21.00 12.82
CA THR A 197 -12.50 -21.64 13.32
C THR A 197 -12.94 -21.13 14.68
N GLY A 198 -12.02 -20.51 15.43
CA GLY A 198 -12.21 -20.17 16.85
C GLY A 198 -12.14 -21.38 17.78
N GLN A 199 -11.78 -22.56 17.25
CA GLN A 199 -11.62 -23.82 17.97
C GLN A 199 -10.16 -24.29 17.91
N GLY A 200 -9.87 -25.43 18.58
CA GLY A 200 -8.53 -26.04 18.52
C GLY A 200 -7.43 -25.25 19.24
N LEU A 201 -7.76 -24.18 19.97
CA LEU A 201 -6.78 -23.25 20.57
C LEU A 201 -5.82 -23.94 21.58
N GLY A 202 -6.17 -25.08 22.15
CA GLY A 202 -5.24 -25.86 22.96
C GLY A 202 -4.00 -26.37 22.21
N ALA A 203 -4.04 -26.36 20.88
CA ALA A 203 -2.89 -26.69 20.03
C ALA A 203 -1.93 -25.51 19.78
N THR A 204 -2.32 -24.27 20.07
CA THR A 204 -1.52 -23.07 19.74
C THR A 204 -0.16 -23.04 20.44
N GLY A 205 -0.08 -23.48 21.67
CA GLY A 205 1.19 -23.58 22.43
C GLY A 205 2.18 -24.64 21.91
N ARG A 206 1.77 -25.45 20.92
CA ARG A 206 2.60 -26.51 20.31
C ARG A 206 2.82 -26.30 18.82
N LEU A 207 2.49 -25.11 18.31
CA LEU A 207 2.72 -24.75 16.91
C LEU A 207 4.21 -24.51 16.66
N GLN A 208 4.68 -24.96 15.50
CA GLN A 208 5.99 -24.54 15.02
C GLN A 208 5.98 -23.02 14.74
N PRO A 209 7.11 -22.32 14.88
CA PRO A 209 7.17 -20.86 14.71
C PRO A 209 6.57 -20.35 13.38
N LEU A 210 6.75 -21.10 12.28
CA LEU A 210 6.18 -20.75 10.98
C LEU A 210 4.66 -20.94 10.98
N GLN A 211 4.14 -22.01 11.55
CA GLN A 211 2.70 -22.26 11.67
C GLN A 211 2.01 -21.15 12.48
N GLU A 212 2.62 -20.75 13.58
CA GLU A 212 2.10 -19.67 14.42
C GLU A 212 2.03 -18.35 13.64
N LYS A 213 3.09 -17.98 12.92
CA LYS A 213 3.11 -16.78 12.07
C LYS A 213 2.01 -16.81 11.00
N ILE A 214 1.84 -17.95 10.32
CA ILE A 214 0.80 -18.11 9.29
C ILE A 214 -0.59 -18.04 9.91
N TYR A 215 -0.79 -18.67 11.07
CA TYR A 215 -2.06 -18.57 11.79
C TYR A 215 -2.40 -17.14 12.19
N GLN A 216 -1.43 -16.37 12.68
CA GLN A 216 -1.61 -14.95 12.99
C GLN A 216 -1.97 -14.13 11.74
N VAL A 217 -1.35 -14.40 10.59
CA VAL A 217 -1.68 -13.75 9.31
C VAL A 217 -3.14 -14.01 8.91
N ILE A 218 -3.59 -15.26 9.03
CA ILE A 218 -4.97 -15.65 8.72
C ILE A 218 -5.95 -14.95 9.69
N CYS A 219 -5.65 -14.98 11.00
CA CYS A 219 -6.49 -14.34 12.01
C CYS A 219 -6.60 -12.82 11.81
N ARG A 220 -5.49 -12.14 11.49
CA ARG A 220 -5.48 -10.70 11.21
C ARG A 220 -6.31 -10.35 9.97
N ARG A 221 -6.16 -11.09 8.88
CA ARG A 221 -6.98 -10.91 7.68
C ARG A 221 -8.46 -11.12 7.97
N PHE A 222 -8.80 -12.14 8.74
CA PHE A 222 -10.17 -12.44 9.16
C PHE A 222 -10.75 -11.35 10.05
N LEU A 223 -10.06 -10.93 11.07
CA LEU A 223 -10.55 -9.89 11.97
C LEU A 223 -10.67 -8.53 11.30
N SER A 224 -9.82 -8.25 10.32
CA SER A 224 -9.83 -6.96 9.60
C SER A 224 -11.19 -6.64 8.97
N ILE A 225 -11.94 -7.62 8.48
CA ILE A 225 -13.24 -7.37 7.82
C ILE A 225 -14.34 -6.91 8.78
N PHE A 226 -14.11 -6.98 10.09
CA PHE A 226 -15.02 -6.51 11.14
C PHE A 226 -14.62 -5.16 11.72
N TYR A 227 -13.70 -4.46 11.06
CA TYR A 227 -13.26 -3.10 11.37
C TYR A 227 -13.68 -2.13 10.27
N PRO A 228 -13.83 -0.83 10.59
CA PRO A 228 -14.13 0.17 9.58
C PRO A 228 -13.00 0.28 8.55
N ALA A 229 -13.32 0.83 7.40
CA ALA A 229 -12.33 1.15 6.38
C ALA A 229 -11.28 2.13 6.91
N ALA A 230 -10.06 2.03 6.41
CA ALA A 230 -9.06 3.07 6.63
C ALA A 230 -9.41 4.31 5.80
N VAL A 231 -9.28 5.49 6.41
CA VAL A 231 -9.60 6.76 5.76
C VAL A 231 -8.33 7.57 5.56
N TYR A 232 -8.11 8.00 4.32
CA TYR A 232 -6.99 8.83 3.93
C TYR A 232 -7.47 10.17 3.40
N GLN A 233 -6.67 11.19 3.62
CA GLN A 233 -6.76 12.46 2.89
C GLN A 233 -5.64 12.49 1.86
N LYS A 234 -6.01 12.61 0.59
CA LYS A 234 -5.06 12.82 -0.50
C LYS A 234 -5.08 14.29 -0.90
N TYR A 235 -3.90 14.89 -0.97
CA TYR A 235 -3.67 16.21 -1.55
C TYR A 235 -2.88 16.04 -2.84
N SER A 236 -3.27 16.75 -3.89
CA SER A 236 -2.52 16.84 -5.14
C SER A 236 -2.28 18.31 -5.42
N LEU A 237 -1.03 18.70 -5.58
CA LEU A 237 -0.60 20.05 -5.89
C LEU A 237 -0.01 20.10 -7.30
N GLU A 238 -0.30 21.15 -8.01
CA GLU A 238 0.31 21.49 -9.28
C GLU A 238 0.90 22.89 -9.16
N MET A 239 2.22 22.95 -9.21
CA MET A 239 3.01 24.16 -9.16
C MET A 239 3.46 24.53 -10.57
N GLU A 240 3.46 25.80 -10.91
CA GLU A 240 3.92 26.32 -12.20
C GLU A 240 5.09 27.28 -12.02
N ARG A 241 6.12 27.12 -12.83
CA ARG A 241 7.19 28.10 -13.04
C ARG A 241 7.58 28.17 -14.51
N GLU A 242 7.62 29.39 -15.08
CA GLU A 242 7.95 29.64 -16.48
C GLU A 242 7.15 28.75 -17.46
N LYS A 243 5.85 28.54 -17.15
CA LYS A 243 4.92 27.64 -17.85
C LYS A 243 5.23 26.14 -17.72
N GLU A 244 6.27 25.77 -17.00
CA GLU A 244 6.58 24.38 -16.72
C GLU A 244 5.91 23.93 -15.42
N HIS A 245 5.41 22.69 -15.37
CA HIS A 245 4.55 22.20 -14.29
C HIS A 245 5.22 21.14 -13.45
N PHE A 246 5.06 21.27 -12.13
CA PHE A 246 5.55 20.34 -11.12
C PHE A 246 4.39 19.79 -10.29
N PHE A 247 4.36 18.48 -10.12
CA PHE A 247 3.27 17.79 -9.43
C PHE A 247 3.77 17.17 -8.14
N ALA A 248 3.06 17.42 -7.03
CA ALA A 248 3.29 16.78 -5.75
C ALA A 248 2.01 16.11 -5.26
N SER A 249 2.13 14.95 -4.63
CA SER A 249 1.00 14.21 -4.08
C SER A 249 1.31 13.76 -2.67
N PHE A 250 0.34 13.91 -1.77
CA PHE A 250 0.45 13.55 -0.36
C PHE A 250 -0.74 12.70 0.03
N LYS A 251 -0.49 11.63 0.77
CA LYS A 251 -1.55 10.75 1.28
C LYS A 251 -1.40 10.57 2.78
N VAL A 252 -2.29 11.18 3.52
CA VAL A 252 -2.29 11.22 4.98
C VAL A 252 -3.33 10.26 5.53
N LEU A 253 -2.95 9.39 6.46
CA LEU A 253 -3.87 8.51 7.16
C LEU A 253 -4.61 9.31 8.24
N LEU A 254 -5.94 9.47 8.09
CA LEU A 254 -6.80 10.13 9.07
C LEU A 254 -7.32 9.15 10.12
N GLU A 255 -7.85 8.03 9.64
CA GLU A 255 -8.45 7.00 10.48
C GLU A 255 -7.86 5.64 10.09
N PRO A 256 -7.15 4.96 10.99
CA PRO A 256 -6.50 3.70 10.65
C PRO A 256 -7.46 2.56 10.37
N GLY A 257 -8.66 2.56 10.98
CA GLY A 257 -9.65 1.51 10.77
C GLY A 257 -9.05 0.11 10.95
N TYR A 258 -9.25 -0.76 9.95
CA TYR A 258 -8.75 -2.13 9.96
C TYR A 258 -7.22 -2.27 9.97
N LEU A 259 -6.47 -1.22 9.62
CA LEU A 259 -5.01 -1.26 9.63
C LEU A 259 -4.44 -1.53 11.03
N LYS A 260 -5.15 -1.15 12.09
CA LYS A 260 -4.80 -1.50 13.47
C LYS A 260 -4.61 -3.01 13.67
N VAL A 261 -5.40 -3.80 12.96
CA VAL A 261 -5.37 -5.27 13.03
C VAL A 261 -4.44 -5.85 11.95
N ALA A 262 -4.52 -5.32 10.73
CA ALA A 262 -3.80 -5.85 9.58
C ALA A 262 -2.29 -5.64 9.68
N ASP A 263 -1.85 -4.47 10.17
CA ASP A 263 -0.43 -4.15 10.30
C ASP A 263 0.17 -4.75 11.58
N ILE A 264 1.12 -5.65 11.40
CA ILE A 264 1.83 -6.29 12.51
C ILE A 264 2.63 -5.27 13.33
N ASN A 265 3.09 -4.19 12.73
CA ASN A 265 3.93 -3.18 13.35
C ASN A 265 3.14 -1.96 13.89
N TYR A 266 1.84 -1.87 13.62
CA TYR A 266 1.03 -0.71 13.99
C TYR A 266 1.10 -0.40 15.50
N ARG A 267 0.92 -1.40 16.36
CA ARG A 267 0.98 -1.23 17.82
C ARG A 267 2.38 -0.88 18.36
N LYS A 268 3.44 -1.32 17.68
CA LYS A 268 4.81 -0.94 18.07
C LYS A 268 5.06 0.55 17.85
N LYS A 269 4.45 1.15 16.82
CA LYS A 269 4.50 2.59 16.53
C LYS A 269 3.72 3.43 17.56
N GLU A 270 2.52 2.98 17.96
CA GLU A 270 1.70 3.70 18.98
C GLU A 270 2.35 3.73 20.37
N ASN A 271 3.05 2.67 20.76
CA ASN A 271 3.65 2.54 22.09
C ASN A 271 5.06 3.14 22.21
N GLY A 272 5.59 3.82 21.20
CA GLY A 272 6.90 4.47 21.25
C GLY A 272 8.10 3.53 21.46
N GLN A 273 7.90 2.21 21.43
CA GLN A 273 8.93 1.19 21.66
C GLN A 273 9.61 0.72 20.36
N GLY A 274 9.90 1.63 19.46
CA GLY A 274 10.66 1.33 18.26
C GLY A 274 12.12 1.77 18.41
N GLN A 275 12.99 0.96 19.02
CA GLN A 275 14.42 1.13 18.86
C GLN A 275 14.82 0.90 17.39
N GLN A 276 15.68 1.76 16.93
CA GLN A 276 16.07 2.02 15.55
C GLN A 276 17.13 1.01 15.01
N GLU A 277 17.00 -0.28 15.34
CA GLU A 277 17.89 -1.31 14.81
C GLU A 277 17.07 -2.53 14.36
N ASP A 278 17.32 -3.00 13.13
CA ASP A 278 16.79 -4.21 12.46
C ASP A 278 15.56 -4.12 11.54
N LEU A 279 15.23 -3.00 10.91
CA LEU A 279 14.13 -2.92 9.94
C LEU A 279 14.53 -2.44 8.54
N LYS A 280 15.67 -2.93 8.01
CA LYS A 280 15.94 -2.88 6.55
C LYS A 280 15.39 -4.09 5.78
N ALA A 281 14.66 -4.99 6.43
CA ALA A 281 14.03 -6.14 5.80
C ALA A 281 12.52 -6.09 6.01
N ALA A 282 11.79 -5.78 4.93
CA ALA A 282 10.37 -6.05 4.73
C ALA A 282 9.40 -5.50 5.78
N SER A 283 9.09 -4.20 5.70
CA SER A 283 7.73 -3.79 5.99
C SER A 283 6.84 -4.31 4.86
N PRO A 284 5.94 -5.28 5.09
CA PRO A 284 4.91 -5.53 4.10
C PRO A 284 4.07 -4.25 4.06
N GLU A 285 4.05 -3.59 2.92
CA GLU A 285 3.00 -2.60 2.69
C GLU A 285 1.67 -3.26 3.04
N PRO A 286 0.75 -2.57 3.76
CA PRO A 286 -0.52 -3.14 4.12
C PRO A 286 -1.19 -3.64 2.84
N PHE A 287 -1.56 -4.91 2.82
CA PHE A 287 -2.15 -5.68 1.71
C PHE A 287 -2.83 -4.80 0.65
N SER A 288 -2.08 -4.23 -0.25
CA SER A 288 -2.60 -3.36 -1.28
C SER A 288 -2.07 -3.78 -2.63
N GLU A 289 -2.98 -3.93 -3.56
CA GLU A 289 -2.69 -3.74 -4.96
C GLU A 289 -1.74 -2.55 -5.08
N ARG A 290 -0.56 -2.75 -5.67
CA ARG A 290 0.37 -1.68 -6.00
C ARG A 290 -0.35 -0.74 -6.97
N GLY A 291 -1.02 0.27 -6.43
CA GLY A 291 -1.21 1.51 -7.16
C GLY A 291 0.17 2.10 -7.39
N GLU A 292 0.43 2.56 -8.59
CA GLU A 292 1.65 3.23 -9.00
C GLU A 292 1.85 4.50 -8.15
N GLY A 293 2.39 4.35 -6.93
CA GLY A 293 2.97 5.43 -6.15
C GLY A 293 4.32 5.74 -6.76
N THR A 294 4.54 6.96 -7.20
CA THR A 294 5.84 7.43 -7.69
C THR A 294 6.86 7.40 -6.53
N GLU A 295 8.15 7.24 -6.83
CA GLU A 295 9.22 7.29 -5.81
C GLU A 295 9.18 8.59 -4.98
N ASN A 296 8.67 9.69 -5.55
CA ASN A 296 8.40 10.95 -4.86
C ASN A 296 7.40 10.83 -3.70
N ASP A 297 6.43 9.90 -3.78
CA ASP A 297 5.50 9.64 -2.68
C ASP A 297 6.21 9.04 -1.45
N GLN A 298 7.40 8.47 -1.61
CA GLN A 298 8.19 7.91 -0.52
C GLN A 298 9.09 8.95 0.19
N GLU A 299 9.64 9.91 -0.54
CA GLU A 299 10.49 10.97 0.03
C GLU A 299 9.69 11.97 0.86
N ASN A 300 8.50 12.31 0.42
CA ASN A 300 7.59 13.21 1.15
C ASN A 300 6.98 12.56 2.42
N LYS A 301 7.20 11.26 2.69
CA LYS A 301 6.58 10.53 3.81
C LYS A 301 7.01 11.00 5.20
N LYS A 302 8.26 11.47 5.37
CA LYS A 302 8.76 11.89 6.70
C LYS A 302 8.06 13.13 7.22
N ASP A 303 7.82 14.10 6.34
CA ASP A 303 7.18 15.36 6.72
C ASP A 303 5.65 15.23 6.86
N MET A 304 5.05 14.20 6.23
CA MET A 304 3.62 13.92 6.35
C MET A 304 3.16 13.44 7.74
N GLU A 305 4.07 13.00 8.60
CA GLU A 305 3.76 12.66 9.98
C GLU A 305 3.77 13.91 10.90
N ASN A 306 4.22 15.07 10.39
CA ASN A 306 4.27 16.32 11.14
C ASN A 306 2.94 17.08 11.05
N PRO A 307 2.24 17.31 12.17
CA PRO A 307 0.97 18.03 12.19
C PRO A 307 1.07 19.48 11.64
N GLU A 308 2.20 20.16 11.89
CA GLU A 308 2.41 21.53 11.42
C GLU A 308 2.54 21.59 9.89
N PHE A 309 3.28 20.65 9.28
CA PHE A 309 3.34 20.52 7.83
C PHE A 309 1.94 20.33 7.23
N LEU A 310 1.12 19.47 7.83
CA LEU A 310 -0.23 19.21 7.37
C LEU A 310 -1.14 20.44 7.48
N GLU A 311 -1.03 21.21 8.55
CA GLU A 311 -1.82 22.45 8.70
C GLU A 311 -1.40 23.49 7.64
N ARG A 312 -0.11 23.64 7.38
CA ARG A 312 0.39 24.52 6.31
C ARG A 312 -0.08 24.05 4.94
N LEU A 313 0.00 22.75 4.67
CA LEU A 313 -0.49 22.14 3.43
C LEU A 313 -2.00 22.35 3.23
N LYS A 314 -2.79 22.24 4.29
CA LYS A 314 -4.23 22.56 4.28
C LYS A 314 -4.49 24.04 4.01
N GLY A 315 -3.65 24.92 4.55
CA GLY A 315 -3.75 26.37 4.41
C GLY A 315 -3.42 26.91 3.03
N LEU A 316 -2.62 26.20 2.23
CA LEU A 316 -2.21 26.65 0.89
C LEU A 316 -3.41 26.97 0.00
N LYS A 317 -3.34 28.10 -0.72
CA LYS A 317 -4.39 28.58 -1.62
C LYS A 317 -3.87 28.68 -3.05
N LYS A 318 -4.75 28.48 -4.03
CA LYS A 318 -4.44 28.71 -5.45
C LYS A 318 -3.93 30.15 -5.64
N GLY A 319 -2.86 30.32 -6.40
CA GLY A 319 -2.18 31.58 -6.62
C GLY A 319 -1.07 31.89 -5.60
N GLU A 320 -0.89 31.03 -4.58
CA GLU A 320 0.19 31.20 -3.61
C GLU A 320 1.55 30.90 -4.25
N ILE A 321 2.53 31.74 -3.92
CA ILE A 321 3.88 31.69 -4.48
C ILE A 321 4.81 31.10 -3.42
N LEU A 322 5.52 30.03 -3.76
CA LEU A 322 6.51 29.37 -2.92
C LEU A 322 7.91 29.51 -3.50
N ASP A 323 8.89 29.73 -2.64
CA ASP A 323 10.29 29.72 -3.04
C ASP A 323 10.71 28.28 -3.43
N ILE A 324 11.51 28.15 -4.47
CA ILE A 324 12.15 26.90 -4.86
C ILE A 324 13.59 26.97 -4.37
N SER A 325 13.95 26.03 -3.49
CA SER A 325 15.30 25.99 -2.90
C SER A 325 16.31 25.28 -3.79
N ASP A 326 15.87 24.29 -4.56
CA ASP A 326 16.76 23.46 -5.38
C ASP A 326 16.00 22.73 -6.48
N PHE A 327 16.71 22.39 -7.56
CA PHE A 327 16.30 21.45 -8.59
C PHE A 327 17.23 20.24 -8.59
N ALA A 328 16.68 19.06 -8.74
CA ALA A 328 17.46 17.83 -8.81
C ALA A 328 17.05 16.97 -10.01
N ILE A 329 18.04 16.28 -10.58
CA ILE A 329 17.82 15.27 -11.62
C ILE A 329 17.89 13.89 -10.96
N LYS A 330 16.79 13.14 -11.05
CA LYS A 330 16.71 11.76 -10.62
C LYS A 330 16.81 10.83 -11.80
N GLU A 331 17.84 9.98 -11.78
CA GLU A 331 18.00 8.93 -12.78
C GLU A 331 17.11 7.74 -12.42
N GLY A 332 16.35 7.28 -13.41
CA GLY A 332 15.54 6.06 -13.33
C GLY A 332 15.94 5.12 -14.47
N GLU A 333 15.61 3.85 -14.33
CA GLU A 333 15.78 2.86 -15.38
C GLU A 333 14.42 2.29 -15.78
N THR A 334 14.25 2.02 -17.08
CA THR A 334 13.07 1.31 -17.57
C THR A 334 13.02 -0.10 -16.96
N SER A 335 11.83 -0.56 -16.64
CA SER A 335 11.61 -1.89 -16.07
C SER A 335 11.15 -2.88 -17.12
N PRO A 336 11.56 -4.15 -17.05
CA PRO A 336 11.05 -5.18 -17.94
C PRO A 336 9.52 -5.34 -17.76
N PRO A 337 8.84 -5.94 -18.76
CA PRO A 337 7.41 -6.23 -18.65
C PRO A 337 7.13 -7.06 -17.39
N LYS A 338 6.01 -6.81 -16.72
CA LYS A 338 5.59 -7.60 -15.56
C LYS A 338 5.32 -9.04 -15.97
N ARG A 339 5.68 -10.00 -15.11
CA ARG A 339 5.37 -11.43 -15.29
C ARG A 339 3.88 -11.72 -15.34
#